data_c8a0d6da15e69db61e8239e8303864b2
#
_entry.id   c8a0d6da15e69db61e8239e8303864b2
#
_cell.length_a   1.000
_cell.length_b   1.000
_cell.length_c   1.000
_cell.angle_alpha   90.00
_cell.angle_beta   90.00
_cell.angle_gamma   90.00
#
_symmetry.space_group_name_H-M   'P 1'
#
loop_
_entity.id
_entity.type
_entity.pdbx_description
1 polymer ?
#
loop_
_entity_poly.entity_id
_entity_poly.type
_entity_poly.pdbx_seq_one_letter_code
_entity_poly.pdbx_strand_id
1 'polypeptide(L)'
;MEFKDNEAIYLQIAAFVNDQILMGKWPAGQKIPSVRDMAVELEVNPNTVMRSYEFLQGLEIIYNKRGLGLFVADDGFDKVKAYRKENFVRQNLPELFKNMYLLGISIHEISLQYQTFQAQQNNELNQANNDENKQ
;
A
#
# COMPACT_ATOMS: atom_id res chain seq x y z
N MET A 1 -8.80 -8.50 9.39
CA MET A 1 -7.40 -8.33 9.02
C MET A 1 -6.51 -9.12 9.97
N GLU A 2 -5.65 -9.95 9.44
CA GLU A 2 -4.69 -10.70 10.24
C GLU A 2 -3.39 -9.91 10.36
N PHE A 3 -2.86 -9.81 11.58
CA PHE A 3 -1.65 -9.08 11.87
C PHE A 3 -0.46 -10.04 12.03
N LYS A 4 0.68 -9.65 11.46
CA LYS A 4 1.94 -10.39 11.59
C LYS A 4 2.59 -10.07 12.94
N ASP A 5 3.18 -11.07 13.57
CA ASP A 5 3.77 -10.92 14.91
C ASP A 5 5.09 -10.13 14.92
N ASN A 6 5.78 -10.07 13.78
CA ASN A 6 7.13 -9.47 13.67
C ASN A 6 7.16 -8.01 13.26
N GLU A 7 6.00 -7.37 13.15
CA GLU A 7 5.89 -5.98 12.74
C GLU A 7 4.89 -5.26 13.65
N ALA A 8 5.15 -4.01 13.98
CA ALA A 8 4.27 -3.20 14.81
C ALA A 8 2.88 -3.07 14.14
N ILE A 9 1.83 -3.25 14.93
CA ILE A 9 0.45 -3.24 14.42
C ILE A 9 0.13 -1.89 13.75
N TYR A 10 0.59 -0.77 14.32
CA TYR A 10 0.29 0.53 13.73
C TYR A 10 0.88 0.70 12.33
N LEU A 11 2.03 0.07 12.05
CA LEU A 11 2.63 0.08 10.71
C LEU A 11 1.84 -0.80 9.73
N GLN A 12 1.29 -1.91 10.21
CA GLN A 12 0.45 -2.78 9.39
C GLN A 12 -0.87 -2.09 9.03
N ILE A 13 -1.46 -1.32 9.94
CA ILE A 13 -2.65 -0.53 9.67
C ILE A 13 -2.33 0.58 8.66
N ALA A 14 -1.18 1.26 8.83
CA ALA A 14 -0.73 2.26 7.85
C ALA A 14 -0.55 1.63 6.47
N ALA A 15 0.02 0.42 6.39
CA ALA A 15 0.17 -0.31 5.13
C ALA A 15 -1.18 -0.64 4.50
N PHE A 16 -2.18 -1.00 5.31
CA PHE A 16 -3.55 -1.22 4.82
C PHE A 16 -4.12 0.04 4.16
N VAL A 17 -3.98 1.19 4.81
CA VAL A 17 -4.42 2.48 4.24
C VAL A 17 -3.69 2.75 2.92
N ASN A 18 -2.37 2.57 2.91
CA ASN A 18 -1.55 2.76 1.71
C ASN A 18 -1.98 1.84 0.56
N ASP A 19 -2.37 0.59 0.86
CA ASP A 19 -2.91 -0.34 -0.13
C ASP A 19 -4.18 0.22 -0.78
N GLN A 20 -5.10 0.77 0.01
CA GLN A 20 -6.33 1.34 -0.51
C GLN A 20 -6.05 2.48 -1.48
N ILE A 21 -5.05 3.30 -1.17
CA ILE A 21 -4.63 4.42 -2.02
C ILE A 21 -3.98 3.90 -3.31
N LEU A 22 -3.04 2.95 -3.21
CA LEU A 22 -2.33 2.40 -4.37
C LEU A 22 -3.25 1.64 -5.32
N MET A 23 -4.26 0.95 -4.78
CA MET A 23 -5.23 0.23 -5.60
C MET A 23 -6.29 1.14 -6.23
N GLY A 24 -6.25 2.44 -5.94
CA GLY A 24 -7.21 3.39 -6.45
C GLY A 24 -8.58 3.38 -5.77
N LYS A 25 -8.74 2.60 -4.69
CA LYS A 25 -9.98 2.56 -3.93
C LYS A 25 -10.23 3.85 -3.15
N TRP A 26 -9.16 4.48 -2.70
CA TRP A 26 -9.19 5.77 -2.00
C TRP A 26 -8.43 6.81 -2.82
N PRO A 27 -9.09 7.48 -3.77
CA PRO A 27 -8.46 8.49 -4.60
C PRO A 27 -8.19 9.79 -3.83
N ALA A 28 -7.43 10.69 -4.45
CA ALA A 28 -7.16 12.02 -3.91
C ALA A 28 -8.44 12.70 -3.45
N GLY A 29 -8.42 13.30 -2.27
CA GLY A 29 -9.57 13.97 -1.68
C GLY A 29 -10.60 13.06 -1.04
N GLN A 30 -10.42 11.74 -1.11
CA GLN A 30 -11.31 10.78 -0.47
C GLN A 30 -11.25 10.93 1.05
N LYS A 31 -12.41 11.05 1.68
CA LYS A 31 -12.50 10.99 3.13
C LYS A 31 -12.26 9.55 3.59
N ILE A 32 -11.34 9.38 4.54
CA ILE A 32 -11.05 8.05 5.09
C ILE A 32 -11.85 7.81 6.37
N PRO A 33 -12.03 6.55 6.78
CA PRO A 33 -12.73 6.25 8.03
C PRO A 33 -12.08 6.96 9.22
N SER A 34 -12.90 7.41 10.16
CA SER A 34 -12.40 7.99 11.40
C SER A 34 -11.58 6.96 12.19
N VAL A 35 -10.77 7.45 13.12
CA VAL A 35 -10.03 6.57 14.05
C VAL A 35 -10.96 5.55 14.69
N ARG A 36 -12.11 6.01 15.18
CA ARG A 36 -13.10 5.16 15.84
C ARG A 36 -13.66 4.10 14.91
N ASP A 37 -14.08 4.49 13.72
CA ASP A 37 -14.66 3.57 12.73
C ASP A 37 -13.63 2.53 12.28
N MET A 38 -12.41 2.95 12.01
CA MET A 38 -11.34 2.04 11.62
C MET A 38 -11.00 1.05 12.75
N ALA A 39 -10.99 1.52 13.99
CA ALA A 39 -10.73 0.66 15.15
C ALA A 39 -11.80 -0.42 15.29
N VAL A 40 -13.07 -0.08 15.08
CA VAL A 40 -14.17 -1.04 15.10
C VAL A 40 -14.04 -2.04 13.96
N GLU A 41 -13.79 -1.54 12.75
CA GLU A 41 -13.69 -2.40 11.55
C GLU A 41 -12.54 -3.40 11.66
N LEU A 42 -11.38 -2.96 12.15
CA LEU A 42 -10.19 -3.82 12.25
C LEU A 42 -10.09 -4.54 13.60
N GLU A 43 -11.00 -4.28 14.52
CA GLU A 43 -11.01 -4.86 15.87
C GLU A 43 -9.69 -4.58 16.62
N VAL A 44 -9.25 -3.33 16.61
CA VAL A 44 -8.02 -2.89 17.27
C VAL A 44 -8.30 -1.72 18.19
N ASN A 45 -7.32 -1.40 19.05
CA ASN A 45 -7.40 -0.27 19.96
C ASN A 45 -7.38 1.05 19.15
N PRO A 46 -8.30 1.99 19.44
CA PRO A 46 -8.31 3.30 18.76
C PRO A 46 -6.98 4.05 18.85
N ASN A 47 -6.24 3.91 19.96
CA ASN A 47 -4.92 4.54 20.11
C ASN A 47 -3.92 4.01 19.07
N THR A 48 -4.02 2.73 18.70
CA THR A 48 -3.17 2.12 17.67
C THR A 48 -3.49 2.71 16.29
N VAL A 49 -4.78 2.88 15.99
CA VAL A 49 -5.21 3.53 14.74
C VAL A 49 -4.74 4.98 14.71
N MET A 50 -4.88 5.70 15.83
CA MET A 50 -4.42 7.10 15.94
C MET A 50 -2.94 7.20 15.62
N ARG A 51 -2.12 6.30 16.15
CA ARG A 51 -0.68 6.25 15.87
C ARG A 51 -0.41 6.01 14.39
N SER A 52 -1.18 5.13 13.74
CA SER A 52 -1.08 4.87 12.30
C SER A 52 -1.39 6.13 11.49
N TYR A 53 -2.46 6.82 11.85
CA TYR A 53 -2.88 8.04 11.15
C TYR A 53 -1.88 9.18 11.36
N GLU A 54 -1.34 9.33 12.55
CA GLU A 54 -0.28 10.31 12.82
C GLU A 54 0.95 10.03 11.96
N PHE A 55 1.33 8.76 11.83
CA PHE A 55 2.43 8.35 10.97
C PHE A 55 2.19 8.74 9.52
N LEU A 56 0.99 8.47 8.99
CA LEU A 56 0.61 8.82 7.61
C LEU A 56 0.50 10.33 7.40
N GLN A 57 0.03 11.07 8.41
CA GLN A 57 0.01 12.53 8.37
C GLN A 57 1.43 13.10 8.34
N GLY A 58 2.34 12.50 9.11
CA GLY A 58 3.76 12.89 9.10
C GLY A 58 4.41 12.72 7.73
N LEU A 59 3.98 11.74 6.96
CA LEU A 59 4.40 11.53 5.57
C LEU A 59 3.61 12.37 4.57
N GLU A 60 2.63 13.13 5.05
CA GLU A 60 1.74 13.95 4.22
C GLU A 60 0.95 13.16 3.19
N ILE A 61 0.66 11.89 3.49
CA ILE A 61 -0.18 11.02 2.67
C ILE A 61 -1.66 11.33 2.90
N ILE A 62 -2.01 11.61 4.14
CA ILE A 62 -3.35 12.04 4.53
C ILE A 62 -3.25 13.38 5.27
N TYR A 63 -4.33 14.12 5.29
CA TYR A 63 -4.37 15.40 5.97
C TYR A 63 -5.70 15.59 6.71
N ASN A 64 -5.67 16.37 7.77
CA ASN A 64 -6.85 16.68 8.57
C ASN A 64 -7.48 17.98 8.11
N LYS A 65 -8.80 17.94 7.82
CA LYS A 65 -9.62 19.15 7.68
C LYS A 65 -10.41 19.33 8.96
N ARG A 66 -10.12 20.41 9.67
CA ARG A 66 -10.74 20.70 10.95
C ARG A 66 -12.26 20.66 10.86
N GLY A 67 -12.88 19.82 11.71
CA GLY A 67 -14.32 19.63 11.75
C GLY A 67 -14.89 18.72 10.68
N LEU A 68 -14.08 18.27 9.71
CA LEU A 68 -14.55 17.45 8.59
C LEU A 68 -13.95 16.05 8.58
N GLY A 69 -12.76 15.86 9.18
CA GLY A 69 -12.11 14.55 9.26
C GLY A 69 -10.80 14.48 8.50
N LEU A 70 -10.39 13.25 8.16
CA LEU A 70 -9.14 12.95 7.49
C LEU A 70 -9.41 12.57 6.03
N PHE A 71 -8.53 13.04 5.15
CA PHE A 71 -8.68 12.91 3.70
C PHE A 71 -7.36 12.50 3.07
N VAL A 72 -7.43 11.77 1.95
CA VAL A 72 -6.25 11.44 1.14
C VAL A 72 -5.73 12.73 0.50
N ALA A 73 -4.42 12.99 0.64
CA ALA A 73 -3.79 14.15 0.02
C ALA A 73 -3.87 14.08 -1.51
N ASP A 74 -3.84 15.24 -2.17
CA ASP A 74 -3.91 15.32 -3.63
C ASP A 74 -2.79 14.51 -4.31
N ASP A 75 -1.60 14.50 -3.71
CA ASP A 75 -0.44 13.74 -4.17
C ASP A 75 -0.21 12.46 -3.35
N GLY A 76 -1.23 11.99 -2.63
CA GLY A 76 -1.13 10.84 -1.74
C GLY A 76 -0.68 9.57 -2.45
N PHE A 77 -1.21 9.31 -3.65
CA PHE A 77 -0.81 8.15 -4.44
C PHE A 77 0.70 8.16 -4.74
N ASP A 78 1.21 9.28 -5.20
CA ASP A 78 2.64 9.42 -5.54
C ASP A 78 3.52 9.29 -4.29
N LYS A 79 3.08 9.85 -3.17
CA LYS A 79 3.81 9.75 -1.90
C LYS A 79 3.85 8.33 -1.36
N VAL A 80 2.74 7.60 -1.41
CA VAL A 80 2.72 6.19 -1.02
C VAL A 80 3.64 5.37 -1.91
N LYS A 81 3.56 5.59 -3.22
CA LYS A 81 4.39 4.88 -4.19
C LYS A 81 5.88 5.11 -3.94
N ALA A 82 6.27 6.38 -3.73
CA ALA A 82 7.66 6.72 -3.44
C ALA A 82 8.14 6.12 -2.10
N TYR A 83 7.32 6.19 -1.07
CA TYR A 83 7.63 5.63 0.24
C TYR A 83 7.83 4.12 0.18
N ARG A 84 6.90 3.40 -0.47
CA ARG A 84 7.00 1.94 -0.61
C ARG A 84 8.15 1.51 -1.49
N LYS A 85 8.40 2.25 -2.57
CA LYS A 85 9.53 1.98 -3.46
C LYS A 85 10.85 2.09 -2.72
N GLU A 86 11.02 3.17 -1.95
CA GLU A 86 12.24 3.36 -1.15
C GLU A 86 12.45 2.22 -0.15
N ASN A 87 11.41 1.85 0.58
CA ASN A 87 11.49 0.75 1.55
C ASN A 87 11.77 -0.58 0.88
N PHE A 88 11.14 -0.86 -0.25
CA PHE A 88 11.35 -2.10 -1.00
C PHE A 88 12.79 -2.21 -1.49
N VAL A 89 13.32 -1.15 -2.09
CA VAL A 89 14.69 -1.12 -2.58
C VAL A 89 15.70 -1.31 -1.45
N ARG A 90 15.44 -0.68 -0.30
CA ARG A 90 16.35 -0.76 0.84
C ARG A 90 16.28 -2.10 1.59
N GLN A 91 15.09 -2.68 1.73
CA GLN A 91 14.88 -3.84 2.59
C GLN A 91 14.76 -5.16 1.83
N ASN A 92 14.04 -5.16 0.71
CA ASN A 92 13.71 -6.40 0.00
C ASN A 92 14.70 -6.74 -1.12
N LEU A 93 15.21 -5.76 -1.85
CA LEU A 93 16.16 -6.02 -2.92
C LEU A 93 17.46 -6.67 -2.45
N PRO A 94 18.10 -6.24 -1.35
CA PRO A 94 19.32 -6.90 -0.89
C PRO A 94 19.14 -8.39 -0.62
N GLU A 95 18.00 -8.78 -0.06
CA GLU A 95 17.69 -10.18 0.19
C GLU A 95 17.45 -10.94 -1.11
N LEU A 96 16.74 -10.35 -2.05
CA LEU A 96 16.56 -10.93 -3.38
C LEU A 96 17.90 -11.16 -4.08
N PHE A 97 18.79 -10.17 -4.04
CA PHE A 97 20.12 -10.27 -4.66
C PHE A 97 20.96 -11.35 -4.00
N LYS A 98 20.90 -11.48 -2.68
CA LYS A 98 21.57 -12.56 -1.96
C LYS A 98 21.09 -13.94 -2.43
N ASN A 99 19.79 -14.11 -2.52
CA ASN A 99 19.19 -15.36 -2.99
C ASN A 99 19.58 -15.67 -4.45
N MET A 100 19.54 -14.66 -5.31
CA MET A 100 19.96 -14.81 -6.71
C MET A 100 21.41 -15.27 -6.81
N TYR A 101 22.29 -14.65 -6.04
CA TYR A 101 23.71 -14.99 -6.03
C TYR A 101 23.93 -16.42 -5.55
N LEU A 102 23.29 -16.80 -4.42
CA LEU A 102 23.47 -18.14 -3.84
C LEU A 102 22.88 -19.25 -4.69
N LEU A 103 21.79 -18.98 -5.41
CA LEU A 103 21.08 -19.96 -6.21
C LEU A 103 21.49 -19.95 -7.69
N GLY A 104 22.37 -19.05 -8.08
CA GLY A 104 22.82 -18.94 -9.47
C GLY A 104 21.75 -18.41 -10.42
N ILE A 105 20.85 -17.57 -9.93
CA ILE A 105 19.78 -16.99 -10.75
C ILE A 105 20.29 -15.69 -11.38
N SER A 106 20.22 -15.60 -12.72
CA SER A 106 20.69 -14.43 -13.46
C SER A 106 19.64 -13.32 -13.53
N ILE A 107 20.08 -12.10 -13.77
CA ILE A 107 19.19 -10.95 -14.04
C ILE A 107 18.33 -11.24 -15.28
N HIS A 108 18.90 -11.84 -16.30
CA HIS A 108 18.19 -12.19 -17.52
C HIS A 108 16.99 -13.14 -17.23
N GLU A 109 17.22 -14.14 -16.41
CA GLU A 109 16.17 -15.09 -16.00
C GLU A 109 15.04 -14.39 -15.25
N ILE A 110 15.39 -13.52 -14.30
CA ILE A 110 14.40 -12.72 -13.55
C ILE A 110 13.66 -11.76 -14.48
N SER A 111 14.37 -11.14 -15.41
CA SER A 111 13.76 -10.22 -16.39
C SER A 111 12.68 -10.90 -17.22
N LEU A 112 12.94 -12.12 -17.71
CA LEU A 112 11.94 -12.87 -18.48
C LEU A 112 10.70 -13.20 -17.66
N GLN A 113 10.90 -13.63 -16.42
CA GLN A 113 9.79 -13.95 -15.51
C GLN A 113 8.97 -12.69 -15.17
N TYR A 114 9.64 -11.57 -14.97
CA TYR A 114 8.97 -10.31 -14.69
C TYR A 114 8.13 -9.84 -15.88
N GLN A 115 8.65 -9.96 -17.10
CA GLN A 115 7.89 -9.62 -18.31
C GLN A 115 6.62 -10.45 -18.44
N THR A 116 6.71 -11.75 -18.15
CA THR A 116 5.55 -12.65 -18.15
C THR A 116 4.52 -12.20 -17.10
N PHE A 117 4.98 -11.87 -15.90
CA PHE A 117 4.13 -11.40 -14.82
C PHE A 117 3.43 -10.08 -15.22
N GLN A 118 4.16 -9.13 -15.81
CA GLN A 118 3.59 -7.86 -16.26
C GLN A 118 2.47 -8.08 -17.29
N ALA A 119 2.71 -8.99 -18.26
CA ALA A 119 1.72 -9.30 -19.29
C ALA A 119 0.44 -9.88 -18.68
N GLN A 120 0.56 -10.75 -17.66
CA GLN A 120 -0.58 -11.30 -16.95
C GLN A 120 -1.36 -10.23 -16.20
N GLN A 121 -0.67 -9.32 -15.51
CA GLN A 121 -1.30 -8.23 -14.78
C GLN A 121 -2.05 -7.28 -15.72
N ASN A 122 -1.45 -6.93 -16.85
CA ASN A 122 -2.08 -6.08 -17.84
C ASN A 122 -3.33 -6.74 -18.44
N ASN A 123 -3.30 -8.03 -18.70
CA ASN A 123 -4.44 -8.78 -19.20
C ASN A 123 -5.59 -8.82 -18.19
N GLU A 124 -5.29 -9.03 -16.91
CA GLU A 124 -6.29 -9.02 -15.84
C GLU A 124 -6.93 -7.64 -15.70
N LEU A 125 -6.16 -6.57 -15.76
CA LEU A 125 -6.68 -5.20 -15.71
C LEU A 125 -7.57 -4.88 -16.91
N ASN A 126 -7.15 -5.27 -18.11
CA ASN A 126 -7.96 -5.08 -19.32
C ASN A 126 -9.26 -5.88 -19.25
N GLN A 127 -9.22 -7.09 -18.72
CA GLN A 127 -10.40 -7.92 -18.56
C GLN A 127 -11.38 -7.32 -17.55
N ALA A 128 -10.88 -6.83 -16.41
CA ALA A 128 -11.68 -6.16 -15.40
C ALA A 128 -12.35 -4.90 -15.95
N ASN A 129 -11.62 -4.08 -16.73
CA ASN A 129 -12.14 -2.88 -17.36
C ASN A 129 -13.23 -3.22 -18.41
N ASN A 130 -13.05 -4.27 -19.17
CA ASN A 130 -14.04 -4.73 -20.15
C ASN A 130 -15.31 -5.24 -19.47
N ASP A 131 -15.19 -5.94 -18.36
CA ASP A 131 -16.33 -6.43 -17.60
C ASP A 131 -17.13 -5.28 -16.97
N GLU A 132 -16.46 -4.23 -16.49
CA GLU A 132 -17.13 -3.01 -16.00
C GLU A 132 -17.88 -2.27 -17.09
N ASN A 133 -17.34 -2.24 -18.30
CA ASN A 133 -17.96 -1.55 -19.44
C ASN A 133 -19.14 -2.32 -20.04
N LYS A 134 -19.33 -3.58 -19.68
CA LYS A 134 -20.46 -4.43 -20.17
C LYS A 134 -21.72 -4.32 -19.32
N GLN A 135 -21.65 -3.60 -18.22
CA GLN A 135 -22.82 -3.30 -17.38
C GLN A 135 -23.47 -1.98 -17.84
#